data_b3321362ac8f4073e4fa55d1a9397679
#
_entry.id   b3321362ac8f4073e4fa55d1a9397679
#
_cell.length_a   1.000
_cell.length_b   1.000
_cell.length_c   1.000
_cell.angle_alpha   90.00
_cell.angle_beta   90.00
_cell.angle_gamma   90.00
#
_symmetry.space_group_name_H-M   'P 1'
#
loop_
_entity.id
_entity.type
_entity.pdbx_description
1 polymer ?
#
loop_
_entity_poly.entity_id
_entity_poly.type
_entity_poly.pdbx_seq_one_letter_code
_entity_poly.pdbx_strand_id
1 'polypeptide(L)'
;MMASENVAKSEITPAQSRAARGLLDWPRDELAERSGVNKRTILRFEASEGETRPATLSAIRTALEQAGVVFTNGDEPGVKLRKPNQ
;
A
#
# COMPACT_ATOMS: atom_id res chain seq x y z
N MET A 1 15.93 5.21 -18.24
CA MET A 1 15.20 6.16 -17.51
C MET A 1 13.74 5.85 -17.36
N MET A 2 13.12 5.46 -18.42
CA MET A 2 11.71 5.15 -18.34
C MET A 2 11.46 3.98 -17.42
N ALA A 3 12.35 3.02 -17.43
CA ALA A 3 12.14 1.82 -16.63
C ALA A 3 12.10 2.12 -15.15
N SER A 4 12.93 3.03 -14.68
CA SER A 4 12.94 3.33 -13.26
C SER A 4 11.66 4.04 -12.85
N GLU A 5 11.06 4.80 -13.73
CA GLU A 5 9.78 5.43 -13.42
C GLU A 5 8.69 4.41 -13.26
N ASN A 6 8.68 3.38 -14.09
CA ASN A 6 7.68 2.34 -13.98
C ASN A 6 7.80 1.58 -12.67
N VAL A 7 9.03 1.30 -12.27
CA VAL A 7 9.26 0.62 -11.01
C VAL A 7 8.76 1.47 -9.86
N ALA A 8 9.07 2.74 -9.89
CA ALA A 8 8.65 3.63 -8.82
C ALA A 8 7.14 3.70 -8.71
N LYS A 9 6.44 3.63 -9.84
CA LYS A 9 5.00 3.74 -9.83
C LYS A 9 4.32 2.57 -9.15
N SER A 10 4.95 1.40 -9.17
CA SER A 10 4.32 0.21 -8.63
C SER A 10 4.60 0.01 -7.15
N GLU A 11 5.45 0.84 -6.58
CA GLU A 11 5.83 0.67 -5.19
C GLU A 11 5.19 1.72 -4.32
N ILE A 12 4.66 1.27 -3.20
CA ILE A 12 4.13 2.19 -2.19
C ILE A 12 5.11 2.24 -1.04
N THR A 13 5.04 3.33 -0.29
CA THR A 13 5.91 3.50 0.88
C THR A 13 5.23 2.97 2.13
N PRO A 14 6.02 2.68 3.17
CA PRO A 14 5.43 2.31 4.46
C PRO A 14 4.43 3.33 4.97
N ALA A 15 4.73 4.62 4.80
CA ALA A 15 3.82 5.66 5.25
C ALA A 15 2.52 5.63 4.48
N GLN A 16 2.58 5.36 3.19
CA GLN A 16 1.36 5.27 2.40
C GLN A 16 0.49 4.11 2.84
N SER A 17 1.11 2.99 3.20
CA SER A 17 0.35 1.84 3.68
C SER A 17 -0.36 2.16 4.98
N ARG A 18 0.36 2.77 5.92
CA ARG A 18 -0.26 3.14 7.19
C ARG A 18 -1.39 4.14 6.99
N ALA A 19 -1.16 5.13 6.13
CA ALA A 19 -2.18 6.15 5.87
C ALA A 19 -3.40 5.56 5.19
N ALA A 20 -3.18 4.65 4.25
CA ALA A 20 -4.30 4.00 3.57
C ALA A 20 -5.15 3.20 4.56
N ARG A 21 -4.49 2.46 5.44
CA ARG A 21 -5.24 1.73 6.47
C ARG A 21 -6.01 2.69 7.36
N GLY A 22 -5.41 3.83 7.67
CA GLY A 22 -6.10 4.83 8.46
C GLY A 22 -7.35 5.34 7.78
N LEU A 23 -7.27 5.57 6.48
CA LEU A 23 -8.44 6.02 5.73
C LEU A 23 -9.56 4.98 5.75
N LEU A 24 -9.20 3.71 5.77
CA LEU A 24 -10.17 2.62 5.73
C LEU A 24 -10.56 2.13 7.12
N ASP A 25 -9.92 2.63 8.16
CA ASP A 25 -10.09 2.10 9.52
C ASP A 25 -9.76 0.62 9.58
N TRP A 26 -8.74 0.21 8.86
CA TRP A 26 -8.31 -1.19 8.83
C TRP A 26 -7.15 -1.41 9.78
N PRO A 27 -7.28 -2.38 10.70
CA PRO A 27 -6.09 -2.87 11.38
C PRO A 27 -5.24 -3.68 10.43
N ARG A 28 -4.01 -3.97 10.81
CA ARG A 28 -3.14 -4.78 9.96
C ARG A 28 -3.71 -6.15 9.69
N ASP A 29 -4.50 -6.68 10.62
CA ASP A 29 -5.15 -7.97 10.42
C ASP A 29 -6.04 -7.96 9.19
N GLU A 30 -6.78 -6.89 9.01
CA GLU A 30 -7.67 -6.79 7.86
C GLU A 30 -6.87 -6.72 6.57
N LEU A 31 -5.80 -5.94 6.57
CA LEU A 31 -4.96 -5.84 5.39
C LEU A 31 -4.32 -7.19 5.07
N ALA A 32 -3.90 -7.92 6.10
CA ALA A 32 -3.32 -9.23 5.89
C ALA A 32 -4.32 -10.16 5.22
N GLU A 33 -5.55 -10.13 5.71
CA GLU A 33 -6.58 -11.00 5.16
C GLU A 33 -6.90 -10.64 3.72
N ARG A 34 -7.01 -9.34 3.44
CA ARG A 34 -7.39 -8.89 2.11
C ARG A 34 -6.28 -9.07 1.08
N SER A 35 -5.04 -8.93 1.52
CA SER A 35 -3.90 -9.00 0.61
C SER A 35 -3.32 -10.39 0.47
N GLY A 36 -3.60 -11.26 1.42
CA GLY A 36 -2.96 -12.56 1.48
C GLY A 36 -1.54 -12.50 1.98
N VAL A 37 -1.11 -11.34 2.48
CA VAL A 37 0.24 -11.15 2.99
C VAL A 37 0.22 -11.37 4.50
N ASN A 38 1.23 -12.08 4.99
CA ASN A 38 1.34 -12.35 6.42
C ASN A 38 1.38 -11.05 7.21
N LYS A 39 0.67 -11.01 8.34
CA LYS A 39 0.59 -9.82 9.16
C LYS A 39 1.96 -9.35 9.61
N ARG A 40 2.84 -10.30 9.96
CA ARG A 40 4.18 -9.94 10.40
C ARG A 40 4.96 -9.24 9.30
N THR A 41 4.77 -9.69 8.06
CA THR A 41 5.41 -9.05 6.92
C THR A 41 4.91 -7.62 6.75
N ILE A 42 3.60 -7.42 6.91
CA ILE A 42 3.03 -6.08 6.82
C ILE A 42 3.59 -5.19 7.92
N LEU A 43 3.66 -5.71 9.14
CA LEU A 43 4.19 -4.96 10.27
C LEU A 43 5.61 -4.51 10.00
N ARG A 44 6.45 -5.43 9.52
CA ARG A 44 7.84 -5.10 9.24
C ARG A 44 7.97 -4.10 8.11
N PHE A 45 7.16 -4.26 7.07
CA PHE A 45 7.17 -3.30 5.97
C PHE A 45 6.80 -1.91 6.47
N GLU A 46 5.72 -1.82 7.23
CA GLU A 46 5.25 -0.50 7.68
C GLU A 46 6.17 0.13 8.71
N ALA A 47 7.00 -0.69 9.35
CA ALA A 47 8.00 -0.19 10.27
C ALA A 47 9.33 0.10 9.58
N SER A 48 9.39 -0.07 8.27
CA SER A 48 10.59 0.14 7.48
C SER A 48 11.73 -0.77 7.90
N GLU A 49 11.39 -2.00 8.26
CA GLU A 49 12.38 -2.99 8.68
C GLU A 49 12.69 -3.94 7.54
N GLY A 50 13.94 -3.93 7.09
CA GLY A 50 14.36 -4.82 6.04
C GLY A 50 13.76 -4.46 4.70
N GLU A 51 13.89 -5.37 3.77
CA GLU A 51 13.38 -5.15 2.42
C GLU A 51 12.14 -5.98 2.20
N THR A 52 11.22 -5.41 1.44
CA THR A 52 9.99 -6.09 1.10
C THR A 52 10.00 -6.43 -0.38
N ARG A 53 9.65 -7.65 -0.70
CA ARG A 53 9.66 -8.10 -2.09
C ARG A 53 8.64 -7.33 -2.91
N PRO A 54 8.97 -7.06 -4.18
CA PRO A 54 8.03 -6.34 -5.05
C PRO A 54 6.67 -7.02 -5.14
N ALA A 55 6.64 -8.35 -5.16
CA ALA A 55 5.36 -9.05 -5.24
C ALA A 55 4.51 -8.80 -3.99
N THR A 56 5.17 -8.72 -2.85
CA THR A 56 4.47 -8.44 -1.59
C THR A 56 3.92 -7.03 -1.60
N LEU A 57 4.73 -6.07 -2.05
CA LEU A 57 4.27 -4.69 -2.15
C LEU A 57 3.08 -4.56 -3.09
N SER A 58 3.14 -5.29 -4.21
CA SER A 58 2.06 -5.26 -5.18
C SER A 58 0.78 -5.83 -4.58
N ALA A 59 0.89 -6.90 -3.81
CA ALA A 59 -0.28 -7.50 -3.18
C ALA A 59 -0.92 -6.56 -2.17
N ILE A 60 -0.10 -5.88 -1.38
CA ILE A 60 -0.60 -4.91 -0.41
C ILE A 60 -1.29 -3.77 -1.15
N ARG A 61 -0.65 -3.24 -2.17
CA ARG A 61 -1.22 -2.13 -2.94
C ARG A 61 -2.55 -2.52 -3.57
N THR A 62 -2.60 -3.70 -4.18
CA THR A 62 -3.81 -4.14 -4.84
C THR A 62 -4.97 -4.25 -3.87
N ALA A 63 -4.72 -4.80 -2.67
CA ALA A 63 -5.78 -4.93 -1.68
C ALA A 63 -6.32 -3.57 -1.27
N LEU A 64 -5.44 -2.60 -1.09
CA LEU A 64 -5.86 -1.26 -0.70
C LEU A 64 -6.59 -0.56 -1.83
N GLU A 65 -6.12 -0.75 -3.07
CA GLU A 65 -6.79 -0.13 -4.21
C GLU A 65 -8.17 -0.71 -4.42
N GLN A 66 -8.33 -2.00 -4.21
CA GLN A 66 -9.64 -2.62 -4.34
C GLN A 66 -10.62 -2.11 -3.30
N ALA A 67 -10.10 -1.59 -2.19
CA ALA A 67 -10.94 -1.02 -1.16
C ALA A 67 -11.21 0.47 -1.39
N GLY A 68 -10.68 1.04 -2.48
CA GLY A 68 -10.97 2.41 -2.84
C GLY A 68 -9.84 3.40 -2.62
N VAL A 69 -8.68 2.93 -2.19
CA VAL A 69 -7.55 3.83 -1.98
C VAL A 69 -6.88 4.16 -3.31
N VAL A 70 -6.57 5.43 -3.49
CA VAL A 70 -5.83 5.90 -4.64
C VAL A 70 -4.49 6.41 -4.15
N PHE A 71 -3.42 5.90 -4.73
CA PHE A 71 -2.07 6.31 -4.34
C PHE A 71 -1.57 7.40 -5.28
N THR A 72 -1.01 8.44 -4.71
CA THR A 72 -0.37 9.48 -5.49
C THR A 72 1.13 9.32 -5.35
N ASN A 73 1.84 9.55 -6.44
CA ASN A 73 3.29 9.39 -6.46
C ASN A 73 3.92 10.67 -6.95
N GLY A 74 5.22 10.62 -7.22
CA GLY A 74 5.94 11.78 -7.69
C GLY A 74 6.46 12.58 -6.52
N ASP A 75 6.35 13.88 -6.62
CA ASP A 75 6.95 14.76 -5.61
C ASP A 75 6.18 14.77 -4.31
N GLU A 76 4.91 14.42 -4.36
CA GLU A 76 4.07 14.48 -3.17
C GLU A 76 3.33 13.17 -2.98
N PRO A 77 4.04 12.13 -2.55
CA PRO A 77 3.37 10.85 -2.34
C PRO A 77 2.32 10.93 -1.24
N GLY A 78 1.19 10.32 -1.49
CA GLY A 78 0.11 10.32 -0.52
C GLY A 78 -0.95 9.32 -0.88
N VAL A 79 -2.09 9.44 -0.23
CA VAL A 79 -3.21 8.54 -0.45
C VAL A 79 -4.51 9.34 -0.39
N LYS A 80 -5.49 8.85 -1.14
CA LYS A 80 -6.84 9.37 -1.11
C LYS A 80 -7.81 8.22 -1.07
N LEU A 81 -8.96 8.43 -0.48
CA LEU A 81 -10.00 7.41 -0.48
C LEU A 81 -11.08 7.84 -1.46
N ARG A 82 -11.33 6.98 -2.43
CA ARG A 82 -12.37 7.24 -3.41
C ARG A 82 -13.72 7.06 -2.75
N LYS A 83 -14.58 8.04 -2.91
CA LYS A 83 -15.89 7.92 -2.34
C LYS A 83 -16.69 6.84 -3.04
N PRO A 84 -17.48 6.08 -2.30
CA PRO A 84 -18.36 5.12 -2.95
C PRO A 84 -19.28 5.83 -3.91
N ASN A 85 -19.57 5.14 -5.00
CA ASN A 85 -20.49 5.67 -5.98
C ASN A 85 -21.90 5.59 -5.40
N GLN A 86 -22.57 6.73 -5.39
CA GLN A 86 -23.91 6.77 -4.79
C GLN A 86 -24.97 6.54 -5.88
#